data_69d0a6bf203a7c3abec7892b1f4f1c8a
#
_entry.id   69d0a6bf203a7c3abec7892b1f4f1c8a
#
_cell.length_a   1.000
_cell.length_b   1.000
_cell.length_c   1.000
_cell.angle_alpha   90.00
_cell.angle_beta   90.00
_cell.angle_gamma   90.00
#
_symmetry.space_group_name_H-M   'P 1'
#
loop_
_entity.id
_entity.type
_entity.pdbx_description
1 polymer ?
#
loop_
_entity_poly.entity_id
_entity_poly.type
_entity_poly.pdbx_seq_one_letter_code
_entity_poly.pdbx_strand_id
1 'polypeptide(L)'
;ISVEYGQRFDYHQGLFFEPQAQFTMGRINSISYTTDRGANGYIEGMNSAIGRIGFVLGQKVKNDSDIYIKADLLHEFAGERDLQLTSDAGGTNDILREHSDYGDTWFELGLGGNVRISKTGNFYGEVTRGFGGDINKKWSVNAGLRFTF
;
A
#
# COMPACT_ATOMS: atom_id res chain seq x y z
N ILE A 1 -9.47 7.52 -2.45
CA ILE A 1 -9.08 8.37 -3.60
C ILE A 1 -7.58 8.37 -3.67
N SER A 2 -7.03 8.20 -4.89
CA SER A 2 -5.58 8.26 -5.11
C SER A 2 -5.29 9.14 -6.31
N VAL A 3 -4.23 9.94 -6.20
CA VAL A 3 -3.67 10.74 -7.29
C VAL A 3 -2.19 10.39 -7.39
N GLU A 4 -1.75 10.06 -8.59
CA GLU A 4 -0.36 9.71 -8.88
C GLU A 4 0.13 10.54 -10.06
N TYR A 5 1.39 10.97 -9.97
CA TYR A 5 2.11 11.64 -11.04
C TYR A 5 3.47 10.98 -11.22
N GLY A 6 3.81 10.70 -12.46
CA GLY A 6 5.13 10.19 -12.84
C GLY A 6 5.53 10.73 -14.22
N GLN A 7 6.82 10.89 -14.42
CA GLN A 7 7.35 11.30 -15.71
C GLN A 7 8.53 10.41 -16.10
N ARG A 8 8.39 9.72 -17.22
CA ARG A 8 9.41 8.82 -17.75
C ARG A 8 10.41 9.56 -18.62
N PHE A 9 11.68 9.35 -18.33
CA PHE A 9 12.83 9.82 -19.10
C PHE A 9 13.53 8.63 -19.73
N ASP A 10 13.52 8.56 -21.04
CA ASP A 10 14.19 7.49 -21.80
C ASP A 10 15.60 7.93 -22.18
N TYR A 11 16.59 7.07 -21.91
CA TYR A 11 18.00 7.27 -22.23
C TYR A 11 18.48 6.32 -23.34
N HIS A 12 19.74 6.48 -23.73
CA HIS A 12 20.36 5.59 -24.71
C HIS A 12 20.37 4.13 -24.26
N GLN A 13 20.35 3.20 -25.20
CA GLN A 13 20.36 1.76 -24.99
C GLN A 13 19.13 1.19 -24.26
N GLY A 14 18.00 1.92 -24.25
CA GLY A 14 16.76 1.47 -23.64
C GLY A 14 16.67 1.63 -22.15
N LEU A 15 17.65 2.29 -21.52
CA LEU A 15 17.57 2.67 -20.11
C LEU A 15 16.47 3.72 -19.93
N PHE A 16 15.70 3.65 -18.83
CA PHE A 16 14.73 4.68 -18.46
C PHE A 16 14.75 4.94 -16.96
N PHE A 17 14.42 6.15 -16.61
CA PHE A 17 14.23 6.61 -15.24
C PHE A 17 12.88 7.30 -15.12
N GLU A 18 12.11 6.96 -14.09
CA GLU A 18 10.76 7.50 -13.89
C GLU A 18 10.57 7.88 -12.41
N PRO A 19 10.76 9.17 -12.04
CA PRO A 19 10.36 9.66 -10.74
C PRO A 19 8.84 9.65 -10.62
N GLN A 20 8.35 9.30 -9.43
CA GLN A 20 6.93 9.16 -9.13
C GLN A 20 6.61 9.83 -7.81
N ALA A 21 5.41 10.41 -7.73
CA ALA A 21 4.81 10.90 -6.51
C ALA A 21 3.33 10.49 -6.49
N GLN A 22 2.86 10.04 -5.34
CA GLN A 22 1.48 9.61 -5.16
C GLN A 22 0.95 10.09 -3.81
N PHE A 23 -0.31 10.46 -3.79
CA PHE A 23 -1.03 10.76 -2.58
C PHE A 23 -2.34 9.97 -2.56
N THR A 24 -2.54 9.20 -1.51
CA THR A 24 -3.71 8.32 -1.35
C THR A 24 -4.44 8.69 -0.06
N MET A 25 -5.75 8.92 -0.17
CA MET A 25 -6.64 9.13 0.97
C MET A 25 -7.66 8.01 1.03
N GLY A 26 -7.84 7.45 2.21
CA GLY A 26 -8.82 6.41 2.51
C GLY A 26 -9.57 6.70 3.80
N ARG A 27 -10.77 6.14 3.92
CA ARG A 27 -11.55 6.16 5.15
C ARG A 27 -12.18 4.79 5.38
N ILE A 28 -12.04 4.31 6.59
CA ILE A 28 -12.74 3.14 7.11
C ILE A 28 -13.78 3.66 8.12
N ASN A 29 -15.03 3.28 7.93
CA ASN A 29 -16.11 3.70 8.83
C ASN A 29 -16.01 2.97 10.17
N SER A 30 -16.55 3.60 11.22
CA SER A 30 -16.71 2.96 12.52
C SER A 30 -17.63 1.74 12.44
N ILE A 31 -17.39 0.76 13.28
CA ILE A 31 -18.23 -0.42 13.45
C ILE A 31 -18.52 -0.67 14.92
N SER A 32 -19.76 -0.99 15.24
CA SER A 32 -20.18 -1.46 16.56
C SER A 32 -20.72 -2.88 16.44
N TYR A 33 -20.44 -3.71 17.41
CA TYR A 33 -20.96 -5.08 17.48
C TYR A 33 -21.23 -5.46 18.93
N THR A 34 -22.21 -6.34 19.09
CA THR A 34 -22.53 -6.94 20.38
C THR A 34 -22.33 -8.45 20.25
N THR A 35 -21.61 -9.02 21.20
CA THR A 35 -21.41 -10.48 21.25
C THR A 35 -22.60 -11.17 21.92
N ASP A 36 -22.79 -12.44 21.67
CA ASP A 36 -23.85 -13.29 22.27
C ASP A 36 -23.74 -13.35 23.81
N ARG A 37 -22.62 -12.96 24.39
CA ARG A 37 -22.38 -12.90 25.84
C ARG A 37 -22.55 -11.51 26.44
N GLY A 38 -23.10 -10.55 25.71
CA GLY A 38 -23.41 -9.21 26.18
C GLY A 38 -22.24 -8.22 26.21
N ALA A 39 -21.09 -8.56 25.63
CA ALA A 39 -20.02 -7.61 25.48
C ALA A 39 -20.26 -6.73 24.24
N ASN A 40 -20.11 -5.42 24.39
CA ASN A 40 -20.23 -4.44 23.33
C ASN A 40 -18.84 -3.98 22.89
N GLY A 41 -18.56 -4.05 21.59
CA GLY A 41 -17.33 -3.52 20.98
C GLY A 41 -17.66 -2.35 20.07
N TYR A 42 -16.87 -1.30 20.18
CA TYR A 42 -16.87 -0.16 19.27
C TYR A 42 -15.47 0.05 18.74
N ILE A 43 -15.35 0.04 17.44
CA ILE A 43 -14.13 0.35 16.70
C ILE A 43 -14.37 1.66 15.98
N GLU A 44 -13.61 2.69 16.34
CA GLU A 44 -13.70 3.98 15.67
C GLU A 44 -13.26 3.90 14.22
N GLY A 45 -13.86 4.73 13.36
CA GLY A 45 -13.46 4.85 11.97
C GLY A 45 -12.07 5.47 11.88
N MET A 46 -11.29 5.01 10.92
CA MET A 46 -9.94 5.49 10.67
C MET A 46 -9.87 6.24 9.36
N ASN A 47 -9.20 7.39 9.37
CA ASN A 47 -8.77 8.06 8.15
C ASN A 47 -7.31 7.68 7.89
N SER A 48 -6.97 7.46 6.62
CA SER A 48 -5.61 7.21 6.17
C SER A 48 -5.25 8.20 5.08
N ALA A 49 -4.05 8.76 5.15
CA ALA A 49 -3.51 9.69 4.18
C ALA A 49 -2.03 9.37 3.93
N ILE A 50 -1.77 8.61 2.87
CA ILE A 50 -0.43 8.13 2.54
C ILE A 50 0.16 8.95 1.40
N GLY A 51 1.32 9.56 1.65
CA GLY A 51 2.19 10.12 0.64
C GLY A 51 3.27 9.12 0.25
N ARG A 52 3.53 9.00 -1.05
CA ARG A 52 4.61 8.20 -1.61
C ARG A 52 5.43 9.03 -2.57
N ILE A 53 6.74 9.01 -2.42
CA ILE A 53 7.69 9.53 -3.40
C ILE A 53 8.69 8.42 -3.73
N GLY A 54 9.04 8.29 -4.99
CA GLY A 54 9.94 7.24 -5.40
C GLY A 54 10.40 7.35 -6.84
N PHE A 55 11.06 6.31 -7.32
CA PHE A 55 11.46 6.21 -8.70
C PHE A 55 11.50 4.77 -9.19
N VAL A 56 11.37 4.64 -10.48
CA VAL A 56 11.61 3.40 -11.23
C VAL A 56 12.81 3.62 -12.12
N LEU A 57 13.80 2.72 -12.05
CA LEU A 57 14.93 2.65 -12.95
C LEU A 57 14.87 1.31 -13.67
N GLY A 58 14.75 1.34 -14.98
CA GLY A 58 14.57 0.13 -15.75
C GLY A 58 15.25 0.15 -17.11
N GLN A 59 15.22 -1.00 -17.74
CA GLN A 59 15.76 -1.18 -19.07
C GLN A 59 14.78 -1.90 -19.96
N LYS A 60 14.55 -1.33 -21.15
CA LYS A 60 13.84 -2.00 -22.23
C LYS A 60 14.70 -3.13 -22.77
N VAL A 61 14.12 -4.30 -22.85
CA VAL A 61 14.70 -5.49 -23.49
C VAL A 61 14.01 -5.77 -24.82
N LYS A 62 14.35 -6.85 -25.48
CA LYS A 62 13.74 -7.19 -26.78
C LYS A 62 12.22 -7.36 -26.65
N ASN A 63 11.51 -7.14 -27.78
CA ASN A 63 10.06 -7.35 -27.92
C ASN A 63 9.18 -6.49 -26.99
N ASP A 64 9.50 -5.21 -26.86
CA ASP A 64 8.72 -4.27 -26.01
C ASP A 64 8.51 -4.78 -24.56
N SER A 65 9.47 -5.53 -24.08
CA SER A 65 9.53 -5.97 -22.69
C SER A 65 10.47 -5.06 -21.91
N ASP A 66 10.31 -4.99 -20.60
CA ASP A 66 11.20 -4.24 -19.73
C ASP A 66 11.39 -4.96 -18.38
N ILE A 67 12.51 -4.66 -17.75
CA ILE A 67 12.81 -5.01 -16.37
C ILE A 67 13.16 -3.74 -15.61
N TYR A 68 12.80 -3.66 -14.35
CA TYR A 68 13.05 -2.48 -13.54
C TYR A 68 13.25 -2.79 -12.07
N ILE A 69 13.95 -1.88 -11.42
CA ILE A 69 13.99 -1.73 -9.96
C ILE A 69 13.18 -0.51 -9.57
N LYS A 70 12.57 -0.55 -8.39
CA LYS A 70 11.75 0.50 -7.83
C LYS A 70 12.19 0.78 -6.39
N ALA A 71 12.20 2.04 -6.02
CA ALA A 71 12.48 2.45 -4.66
C ALA A 71 11.50 3.56 -4.27
N ASP A 72 10.79 3.38 -3.17
CA ASP A 72 9.77 4.29 -2.67
C ASP A 72 10.01 4.60 -1.19
N LEU A 73 9.76 5.85 -0.82
CA LEU A 73 9.59 6.30 0.56
C LEU A 73 8.11 6.64 0.74
N LEU A 74 7.50 6.07 1.78
CA LEU A 74 6.10 6.24 2.10
C LEU A 74 5.96 6.83 3.50
N HIS A 75 4.96 7.69 3.65
CA HIS A 75 4.60 8.25 4.95
C HIS A 75 3.09 8.28 5.11
N GLU A 76 2.61 7.72 6.23
CA GLU A 76 1.22 7.83 6.68
C GLU A 76 1.07 9.06 7.56
N PHE A 77 0.29 10.05 7.11
CA PHE A 77 0.04 11.32 7.80
C PHE A 77 -1.13 11.25 8.78
N ALA A 78 -2.00 10.26 8.63
CA ALA A 78 -3.18 10.08 9.44
C ALA A 78 -3.40 8.59 9.64
N GLY A 79 -3.48 8.12 10.83
CA GLY A 79 -3.59 6.68 11.12
C GLY A 79 -4.04 6.42 12.55
N GLU A 80 -4.68 7.40 13.18
CA GLU A 80 -5.19 7.26 14.53
C GLU A 80 -6.43 6.37 14.56
N ARG A 81 -6.49 5.47 15.54
CA ARG A 81 -7.61 4.56 15.76
C ARG A 81 -7.82 4.29 17.23
N ASP A 82 -9.07 4.42 17.67
CA ASP A 82 -9.51 4.05 19.01
C ASP A 82 -10.35 2.77 18.99
N LEU A 83 -10.04 1.86 19.89
CA LEU A 83 -10.82 0.67 20.21
C LEU A 83 -11.40 0.81 21.61
N GLN A 84 -12.70 0.61 21.73
CA GLN A 84 -13.38 0.54 23.03
C GLN A 84 -14.12 -0.80 23.14
N LEU A 85 -13.86 -1.52 24.21
CA LEU A 85 -14.58 -2.73 24.58
C LEU A 85 -15.21 -2.53 25.94
N THR A 86 -16.52 -2.71 26.01
CA THR A 86 -17.29 -2.62 27.26
C THR A 86 -17.93 -3.97 27.52
N SER A 87 -17.77 -4.49 28.74
CA SER A 87 -18.40 -5.74 29.19
C SER A 87 -19.29 -5.48 30.39
N ASP A 88 -20.56 -5.87 30.31
CA ASP A 88 -21.51 -5.83 31.42
C ASP A 88 -21.50 -7.14 32.24
N ALA A 89 -20.60 -8.07 31.93
CA ALA A 89 -20.49 -9.35 32.60
C ALA A 89 -19.90 -9.15 34.02
N GLY A 90 -20.72 -9.24 35.04
CA GLY A 90 -20.29 -9.29 36.44
C GLY A 90 -20.47 -8.00 37.24
N GLY A 91 -21.22 -7.02 36.77
CA GLY A 91 -21.58 -5.80 37.57
C GLY A 91 -20.46 -4.78 37.72
N THR A 92 -19.36 -4.94 37.02
CA THR A 92 -18.30 -3.95 36.83
C THR A 92 -18.26 -3.56 35.36
N ASN A 93 -18.49 -2.28 35.09
CA ASN A 93 -18.28 -1.73 33.74
C ASN A 93 -16.76 -1.68 33.42
N ASP A 94 -16.19 -2.78 33.03
CA ASP A 94 -14.81 -2.81 32.60
C ASP A 94 -14.75 -2.26 31.16
N ILE A 95 -14.12 -1.12 31.00
CA ILE A 95 -13.88 -0.46 29.71
C ILE A 95 -12.41 -0.63 29.36
N LEU A 96 -12.13 -1.45 28.35
CA LEU A 96 -10.81 -1.48 27.71
C LEU A 96 -10.79 -0.43 26.61
N ARG A 97 -9.84 0.48 26.69
CA ARG A 97 -9.58 1.47 25.63
C ARG A 97 -8.16 1.26 25.12
N GLU A 98 -8.03 1.12 23.85
CA GLU A 98 -6.73 1.03 23.17
C GLU A 98 -6.67 2.12 22.09
N HIS A 99 -5.68 2.98 22.21
CA HIS A 99 -5.35 4.00 21.22
C HIS A 99 -4.16 3.50 20.41
N SER A 100 -4.29 3.51 19.10
CA SER A 100 -3.21 3.11 18.18
C SER A 100 -2.97 4.24 17.19
N ASP A 101 -1.74 4.70 17.14
CA ASP A 101 -1.25 5.65 16.16
C ASP A 101 -0.44 4.87 15.09
N TYR A 102 -0.87 4.94 13.84
CA TYR A 102 -0.22 4.31 12.69
C TYR A 102 0.52 5.33 11.81
N GLY A 103 0.70 6.57 12.30
CA GLY A 103 1.53 7.57 11.64
C GLY A 103 2.97 7.08 11.55
N ASP A 104 3.42 6.70 10.34
CA ASP A 104 4.68 6.00 10.18
C ASP A 104 5.36 6.32 8.84
N THR A 105 6.67 6.07 8.81
CA THR A 105 7.49 6.21 7.61
C THR A 105 8.20 4.90 7.33
N TRP A 106 8.03 4.39 6.12
CA TRP A 106 8.71 3.17 5.68
C TRP A 106 9.27 3.33 4.28
N PHE A 107 10.15 2.44 3.94
CA PHE A 107 10.82 2.38 2.65
C PHE A 107 10.49 1.06 1.95
N GLU A 108 10.26 1.10 0.64
CA GLU A 108 10.01 -0.09 -0.17
C GLU A 108 11.01 -0.20 -1.31
N LEU A 109 11.50 -1.42 -1.54
CA LEU A 109 12.29 -1.79 -2.70
C LEU A 109 11.53 -2.82 -3.52
N GLY A 110 11.44 -2.59 -4.82
CA GLY A 110 10.77 -3.48 -5.75
C GLY A 110 11.68 -3.92 -6.90
N LEU A 111 11.41 -5.11 -7.41
CA LEU A 111 11.95 -5.63 -8.65
C LEU A 111 10.78 -6.13 -9.48
N GLY A 112 10.69 -5.66 -10.72
CA GLY A 112 9.57 -6.01 -11.59
C GLY A 112 9.94 -6.02 -13.06
N GLY A 113 8.94 -6.33 -13.88
CA GLY A 113 9.08 -6.28 -15.31
C GLY A 113 7.77 -6.54 -16.04
N ASN A 114 7.76 -6.16 -17.30
CA ASN A 114 6.73 -6.44 -18.26
C ASN A 114 7.30 -7.33 -19.37
N VAL A 115 6.57 -8.36 -19.72
CA VAL A 115 6.91 -9.24 -20.84
C VAL A 115 5.77 -9.22 -21.84
N ARG A 116 6.08 -8.83 -23.09
CA ARG A 116 5.12 -8.91 -24.17
C ARG A 116 4.97 -10.35 -24.61
N ILE A 117 3.78 -10.92 -24.41
CA ILE A 117 3.46 -12.32 -24.72
C ILE A 117 2.74 -12.47 -26.06
N SER A 118 2.10 -11.41 -26.56
CA SER A 118 1.43 -11.38 -27.86
C SER A 118 1.40 -9.96 -28.43
N LYS A 119 0.82 -9.79 -29.63
CA LYS A 119 0.63 -8.45 -30.21
C LYS A 119 -0.25 -7.53 -29.36
N THR A 120 -1.15 -8.11 -28.60
CA THR A 120 -2.15 -7.39 -27.78
C THR A 120 -2.06 -7.73 -26.30
N GLY A 121 -1.14 -8.60 -25.87
CA GLY A 121 -1.06 -9.09 -24.50
C GLY A 121 0.31 -8.90 -23.87
N ASN A 122 0.32 -8.38 -22.65
CA ASN A 122 1.49 -8.24 -21.80
C ASN A 122 1.25 -8.94 -20.47
N PHE A 123 2.26 -9.63 -19.96
CA PHE A 123 2.34 -10.10 -18.58
C PHE A 123 3.21 -9.12 -17.80
N TYR A 124 2.78 -8.75 -16.59
CA TYR A 124 3.62 -8.00 -15.67
C TYR A 124 3.72 -8.71 -14.34
N GLY A 125 4.86 -8.52 -13.67
CA GLY A 125 5.10 -9.02 -12.32
C GLY A 125 6.02 -8.09 -11.56
N GLU A 126 5.78 -7.98 -10.26
CA GLU A 126 6.57 -7.18 -9.33
C GLU A 126 6.64 -7.88 -7.97
N VAL A 127 7.82 -7.89 -7.39
CA VAL A 127 8.05 -8.31 -6.00
C VAL A 127 8.59 -7.10 -5.25
N THR A 128 7.97 -6.75 -4.13
CA THR A 128 8.36 -5.61 -3.30
C THR A 128 8.67 -6.07 -1.89
N ARG A 129 9.66 -5.45 -1.26
CA ARG A 129 10.01 -5.64 0.14
C ARG A 129 9.99 -4.30 0.86
N GLY A 130 9.26 -4.25 2.00
CA GLY A 130 9.23 -3.10 2.90
C GLY A 130 10.28 -3.20 4.00
N PHE A 131 10.75 -2.04 4.44
CA PHE A 131 11.74 -1.85 5.50
C PHE A 131 11.34 -0.65 6.35
N GLY A 132 11.51 -0.76 7.66
CA GLY A 132 11.10 0.28 8.62
C GLY A 132 9.59 0.26 8.84
N GLY A 133 9.15 1.09 9.76
CA GLY A 133 7.76 1.21 10.15
C GLY A 133 7.28 0.15 11.14
N ASP A 134 6.21 0.48 11.82
CA ASP A 134 5.56 -0.42 12.79
C ASP A 134 4.76 -1.53 12.09
N ILE A 135 4.26 -1.26 10.88
CA ILE A 135 3.57 -2.26 10.05
C ILE A 135 4.60 -3.05 9.27
N ASN A 136 4.96 -4.21 9.78
CA ASN A 136 6.01 -5.08 9.25
C ASN A 136 5.56 -5.83 7.97
N LYS A 137 5.29 -5.09 6.89
CA LYS A 137 5.00 -5.67 5.58
C LYS A 137 6.29 -6.16 4.91
N LYS A 138 6.65 -7.40 5.20
CA LYS A 138 7.94 -7.96 4.73
C LYS A 138 8.01 -8.14 3.22
N TRP A 139 6.95 -8.67 2.59
CA TRP A 139 6.94 -8.99 1.17
C TRP A 139 5.58 -8.76 0.54
N SER A 140 5.57 -8.28 -0.71
CA SER A 140 4.40 -8.19 -1.58
C SER A 140 4.75 -8.75 -2.95
N VAL A 141 3.84 -9.51 -3.54
CA VAL A 141 3.98 -10.03 -4.91
C VAL A 141 2.75 -9.62 -5.69
N ASN A 142 2.97 -9.01 -6.83
CA ASN A 142 1.94 -8.55 -7.75
C ASN A 142 2.18 -9.17 -9.12
N ALA A 143 1.16 -9.70 -9.76
CA ALA A 143 1.25 -10.21 -11.13
C ALA A 143 -0.08 -10.05 -11.84
N GLY A 144 -0.03 -9.82 -13.15
CA GLY A 144 -1.25 -9.69 -13.93
C GLY A 144 -1.02 -9.71 -15.44
N LEU A 145 -2.13 -9.70 -16.15
CA LEU A 145 -2.18 -9.67 -17.60
C LEU A 145 -2.88 -8.40 -18.04
N ARG A 146 -2.35 -7.76 -19.06
CA ARG A 146 -2.96 -6.61 -19.73
C ARG A 146 -3.19 -6.94 -21.19
N PHE A 147 -4.42 -6.77 -21.66
CA PHE A 147 -4.78 -6.92 -23.07
C PHE A 147 -5.22 -5.57 -23.63
N THR A 148 -4.75 -5.26 -24.85
CA THR A 148 -5.16 -4.08 -25.62
C THR A 148 -5.97 -4.56 -26.83
N PHE A 149 -7.14 -3.97 -27.05
CA PHE A 149 -8.06 -4.31 -28.13
C PHE A 149 -7.98 -3.30 -29.26
#